data_c7f4d0bd4d7564f33ba9ce919de019cc
#
_entry.id   c7f4d0bd4d7564f33ba9ce919de019cc
#
_cell.length_a   1.000
_cell.length_b   1.000
_cell.length_c   1.000
_cell.angle_alpha   90.00
_cell.angle_beta   90.00
_cell.angle_gamma   90.00
#
_symmetry.space_group_name_H-M   'P 1'
#
loop_
_entity.id
_entity.type
_entity.pdbx_description
1 polymer ?
#
loop_
_entity_poly.entity_id
_entity_poly.type
_entity_poly.pdbx_seq_one_letter_code
_entity_poly.pdbx_strand_id
1 'polypeptide(L)'
;SPKENVFDLSRNVFISEKAHKANPRTALRKNDVIISTVGTIGNCAVVDESILPANCDRHVGIIRIKKDYSPYVLSTFLLSKYGRLQTMRESTGNVQLNLFIYKLKELLIPAFSKDFQSKIETLVKSAHAKLEKSKSLYAQAENLLLCELGMSGENLSEFSKPCGGANVSIKRFSDVFQS
;
A
#
# COMPACT_ATOMS: atom_id res chain seq x y z
N SER A 1 6.29 0.40 -1.47
CA SER A 1 6.59 0.39 -0.02
C SER A 1 5.31 0.27 0.80
N PRO A 2 5.35 -0.28 2.05
CA PRO A 2 4.15 -0.36 2.89
C PRO A 2 3.74 1.01 3.39
N LYS A 3 2.42 1.28 3.39
CA LYS A 3 1.83 2.51 3.90
C LYS A 3 0.42 2.22 4.40
N GLU A 4 0.18 2.33 5.73
CA GLU A 4 -1.14 2.20 6.33
C GLU A 4 -1.93 0.96 5.89
N ASN A 5 -1.33 -0.22 6.00
CA ASN A 5 -1.84 -1.52 5.54
C ASN A 5 -1.99 -1.70 4.02
N VAL A 6 -1.48 -0.79 3.20
CA VAL A 6 -1.52 -0.86 1.74
C VAL A 6 -0.12 -0.81 1.17
N PHE A 7 0.10 -1.40 0.00
CA PHE A 7 1.34 -1.25 -0.75
C PHE A 7 1.22 -0.12 -1.76
N ASP A 8 2.12 0.86 -1.65
CA ASP A 8 2.35 1.82 -2.72
C ASP A 8 3.28 1.18 -3.75
N LEU A 9 2.73 0.86 -4.92
CA LEU A 9 3.43 0.21 -6.02
C LEU A 9 3.90 1.19 -7.10
N SER A 10 3.69 2.49 -6.93
CA SER A 10 4.03 3.52 -7.92
C SER A 10 5.52 3.61 -8.25
N ARG A 11 6.38 3.14 -7.37
CA ARG A 11 7.85 3.15 -7.51
C ARG A 11 8.45 1.74 -7.49
N ASN A 12 7.76 0.78 -8.05
CA ASN A 12 8.26 -0.58 -8.12
C ASN A 12 9.46 -0.68 -9.05
N VAL A 13 10.45 -1.47 -8.62
CA VAL A 13 11.59 -1.87 -9.43
C VAL A 13 11.43 -3.35 -9.75
N PHE A 14 11.58 -3.70 -11.01
CA PHE A 14 11.51 -5.09 -11.45
C PHE A 14 12.91 -5.72 -11.40
N ILE A 15 12.97 -6.96 -10.98
CA ILE A 15 14.17 -7.78 -10.96
C ILE A 15 13.97 -9.01 -11.86
N SER A 16 15.07 -9.58 -12.37
CA SER A 16 15.00 -10.81 -13.16
C SER A 16 14.59 -12.00 -12.30
N GLU A 17 13.98 -13.01 -12.92
CA GLU A 17 13.64 -14.26 -12.23
C GLU A 17 14.87 -14.93 -11.62
N LYS A 18 16.02 -14.85 -12.30
CA LYS A 18 17.30 -15.33 -11.78
C LYS A 18 17.68 -14.63 -10.47
N ALA A 19 17.51 -13.29 -10.41
CA ALA A 19 17.79 -12.52 -9.21
C ALA A 19 16.79 -12.86 -8.08
N HIS A 20 15.51 -13.05 -8.40
CA HIS A 20 14.51 -13.51 -7.44
C HIS A 20 14.91 -14.86 -6.80
N LYS A 21 15.22 -15.84 -7.62
CA LYS A 21 15.64 -17.19 -7.16
C LYS A 21 16.96 -17.16 -6.35
N ALA A 22 17.88 -16.27 -6.68
CA ALA A 22 19.14 -16.11 -5.97
C ALA A 22 18.98 -15.47 -4.59
N ASN A 23 17.84 -14.80 -4.32
CA ASN A 23 17.60 -14.06 -3.08
C ASN A 23 16.40 -14.58 -2.28
N PRO A 24 16.37 -15.84 -1.84
CA PRO A 24 15.22 -16.45 -1.18
C PRO A 24 14.92 -15.82 0.20
N ARG A 25 15.89 -15.17 0.82
CA ARG A 25 15.73 -14.52 2.13
C ARG A 25 14.84 -13.28 2.05
N THR A 26 14.86 -12.58 0.92
CA THR A 26 14.07 -11.36 0.69
C THR A 26 12.78 -11.64 -0.08
N ALA A 27 12.57 -12.88 -0.54
CA ALA A 27 11.36 -13.31 -1.22
C ALA A 27 10.16 -13.27 -0.25
N LEU A 28 9.12 -12.55 -0.65
CA LEU A 28 7.88 -12.39 0.11
C LEU A 28 6.98 -13.61 -0.07
N ARG A 29 6.16 -13.85 0.95
CA ARG A 29 5.15 -14.91 0.96
C ARG A 29 3.80 -14.31 1.38
N LYS A 30 2.72 -14.93 0.94
CA LYS A 30 1.38 -14.60 1.42
C LYS A 30 1.35 -14.58 2.95
N ASN A 31 0.69 -13.58 3.52
CA ASN A 31 0.57 -13.34 4.96
C ASN A 31 1.86 -12.90 5.67
N ASP A 32 2.97 -12.65 4.96
CA ASP A 32 4.08 -11.90 5.55
C ASP A 32 3.59 -10.49 5.92
N VAL A 33 4.03 -9.96 7.06
CA VAL A 33 3.83 -8.56 7.42
C VAL A 33 5.13 -7.82 7.14
N ILE A 34 5.07 -6.82 6.27
CA ILE A 34 6.21 -5.97 5.94
C ILE A 34 6.15 -4.72 6.79
N ILE A 35 7.28 -4.34 7.38
CA ILE A 35 7.41 -3.13 8.19
C ILE A 35 8.57 -2.27 7.69
N SER A 36 8.35 -0.98 7.54
CA SER A 36 9.40 -0.01 7.21
C SER A 36 10.37 0.13 8.37
N THR A 37 11.66 -0.06 8.09
CA THR A 37 12.74 0.00 9.09
C THR A 37 13.61 1.23 8.95
N VAL A 38 13.48 1.98 7.86
CA VAL A 38 14.22 3.21 7.56
C VAL A 38 13.27 4.27 7.01
N GLY A 39 13.49 5.52 7.36
CA GLY A 39 12.64 6.66 6.92
C GLY A 39 11.33 6.73 7.71
N THR A 40 10.21 6.43 7.10
CA THR A 40 8.89 6.35 7.78
C THR A 40 8.77 5.05 8.56
N ILE A 41 9.44 4.98 9.71
CA ILE A 41 9.49 3.78 10.54
C ILE A 41 8.09 3.35 11.01
N GLY A 42 7.87 2.04 11.06
CA GLY A 42 6.66 1.44 11.63
C GLY A 42 5.47 1.41 10.68
N ASN A 43 5.59 1.92 9.45
CA ASN A 43 4.58 1.66 8.44
C ASN A 43 4.61 0.19 8.05
N CYS A 44 3.45 -0.46 7.99
CA CYS A 44 3.38 -1.87 7.65
C CYS A 44 2.17 -2.19 6.76
N ALA A 45 2.26 -3.33 6.09
CA ALA A 45 1.20 -3.90 5.28
C ALA A 45 1.32 -5.43 5.24
N VAL A 46 0.20 -6.10 5.02
CA VAL A 46 0.13 -7.56 4.86
C VAL A 46 0.30 -7.91 3.39
N VAL A 47 1.18 -8.85 3.10
CA VAL A 47 1.41 -9.37 1.75
C VAL A 47 0.23 -10.25 1.33
N ASP A 48 -0.45 -9.88 0.27
CA ASP A 48 -1.44 -10.70 -0.42
C ASP A 48 -0.90 -11.31 -1.72
N GLU A 49 -1.72 -12.09 -2.40
CA GLU A 49 -1.30 -12.77 -3.64
C GLU A 49 -1.11 -11.82 -4.82
N SER A 50 -1.73 -10.65 -4.81
CA SER A 50 -1.71 -9.71 -5.95
C SER A 50 -0.34 -9.09 -6.21
N ILE A 51 0.52 -9.05 -5.17
CA ILE A 51 1.87 -8.49 -5.27
C ILE A 51 2.96 -9.55 -5.44
N LEU A 52 2.60 -10.83 -5.49
CA LEU A 52 3.55 -11.94 -5.63
C LEU A 52 3.73 -12.36 -7.10
N PRO A 53 4.92 -12.83 -7.52
CA PRO A 53 6.16 -12.92 -6.74
C PRO A 53 6.86 -11.58 -6.55
N ALA A 54 7.41 -11.34 -5.36
CA ALA A 54 8.12 -10.11 -5.03
C ALA A 54 9.27 -10.34 -4.05
N ASN A 55 10.24 -9.42 -4.05
CA ASN A 55 11.29 -9.33 -3.05
C ASN A 55 11.22 -7.97 -2.37
N CYS A 56 11.68 -7.91 -1.13
CA CYS A 56 11.88 -6.64 -0.44
C CYS A 56 13.35 -6.20 -0.48
N ASP A 57 13.56 -4.91 -0.32
CA ASP A 57 14.87 -4.31 -0.16
C ASP A 57 15.31 -4.24 1.32
N ARG A 58 16.46 -3.64 1.58
CA ARG A 58 17.05 -3.49 2.92
C ARG A 58 16.32 -2.50 3.84
N HIS A 59 15.37 -1.71 3.32
CA HIS A 59 14.66 -0.66 4.08
C HIS A 59 13.40 -1.17 4.76
N VAL A 60 13.09 -2.44 4.59
CA VAL A 60 11.93 -3.08 5.20
C VAL A 60 12.32 -4.39 5.91
N GLY A 61 11.60 -4.69 6.97
CA GLY A 61 11.67 -5.97 7.67
C GLY A 61 10.51 -6.88 7.28
N ILE A 62 10.76 -8.19 7.19
CA ILE A 62 9.75 -9.21 6.98
C ILE A 62 9.44 -9.87 8.31
N ILE A 63 8.18 -9.83 8.74
CA ILE A 63 7.68 -10.52 9.92
C ILE A 63 6.84 -11.70 9.45
N ARG A 64 7.31 -12.93 9.69
CA ARG A 64 6.59 -14.17 9.43
C ARG A 64 5.95 -14.67 10.70
N ILE A 65 4.62 -14.68 10.70
CA ILE A 65 3.87 -15.10 11.86
C ILE A 65 3.90 -16.62 11.93
N LYS A 66 4.27 -17.14 13.10
CA LYS A 66 4.06 -18.54 13.44
C LYS A 66 2.58 -18.75 13.71
N LYS A 67 2.10 -20.00 13.69
CA LYS A 67 0.68 -20.37 13.83
C LYS A 67 -0.06 -19.56 14.89
N ASP A 68 -1.35 -19.34 14.64
CA ASP A 68 -2.37 -18.84 15.59
C ASP A 68 -2.49 -17.34 15.83
N TYR A 69 -1.84 -16.49 15.02
CA TYR A 69 -2.06 -15.06 15.07
C TYR A 69 -2.34 -14.49 13.68
N SER A 70 -3.31 -13.57 13.56
CA SER A 70 -3.65 -12.97 12.26
C SER A 70 -2.64 -11.89 11.84
N PRO A 71 -2.10 -11.93 10.62
CA PRO A 71 -1.21 -10.90 10.10
C PRO A 71 -1.90 -9.52 10.04
N TYR A 72 -3.19 -9.48 9.80
CA TYR A 72 -3.97 -8.25 9.76
C TYR A 72 -4.09 -7.60 11.15
N VAL A 73 -4.21 -8.42 12.20
CA VAL A 73 -4.20 -7.91 13.58
C VAL A 73 -2.84 -7.38 13.96
N LEU A 74 -1.76 -8.09 13.59
CA LEU A 74 -0.40 -7.62 13.85
C LEU A 74 -0.13 -6.28 13.14
N SER A 75 -0.43 -6.18 11.85
CA SER A 75 -0.20 -4.94 11.10
C SER A 75 -1.04 -3.79 11.65
N THR A 76 -2.32 -4.03 11.98
CA THR A 76 -3.20 -3.02 12.58
C THR A 76 -2.69 -2.56 13.95
N PHE A 77 -2.21 -3.51 14.78
CA PHE A 77 -1.61 -3.15 16.06
C PHE A 77 -0.35 -2.31 15.90
N LEU A 78 0.57 -2.70 15.00
CA LEU A 78 1.80 -1.96 14.75
C LEU A 78 1.53 -0.54 14.22
N LEU A 79 0.48 -0.35 13.43
CA LEU A 79 0.04 0.97 12.95
C LEU A 79 -0.70 1.78 14.01
N SER A 80 -1.20 1.16 15.07
CA SER A 80 -1.85 1.86 16.17
C SER A 80 -0.89 2.77 16.93
N LYS A 81 -1.44 3.71 17.72
CA LYS A 81 -0.63 4.57 18.61
C LYS A 81 0.36 3.76 19.46
N TYR A 82 -0.07 2.64 20.02
CA TYR A 82 0.78 1.81 20.90
C TYR A 82 1.89 1.08 20.15
N GLY A 83 1.61 0.55 18.97
CA GLY A 83 2.63 -0.07 18.11
C GLY A 83 3.65 0.96 17.62
N ARG A 84 3.18 2.13 17.17
CA ARG A 84 4.05 3.24 16.73
C ARG A 84 4.95 3.75 17.86
N LEU A 85 4.44 3.90 19.08
CA LEU A 85 5.26 4.30 20.23
C LEU A 85 6.36 3.28 20.53
N GLN A 86 6.07 1.98 20.44
CA GLN A 86 7.08 0.93 20.63
C GLN A 86 8.13 0.96 19.52
N THR A 87 7.72 1.03 18.24
CA THR A 87 8.67 1.08 17.12
C THR A 87 9.55 2.32 17.18
N MET A 88 9.01 3.47 17.58
CA MET A 88 9.78 4.69 17.79
C MET A 88 10.78 4.56 18.94
N ARG A 89 10.38 4.00 20.07
CA ARG A 89 11.25 3.76 21.22
C ARG A 89 12.45 2.87 20.87
N GLU A 90 12.20 1.82 20.09
CA GLU A 90 13.24 0.86 19.68
C GLU A 90 14.09 1.35 18.49
N SER A 91 13.70 2.49 17.88
CA SER A 91 14.46 3.08 16.79
C SER A 91 15.67 3.85 17.31
N THR A 92 16.74 3.84 16.53
CA THR A 92 17.99 4.54 16.85
C THR A 92 18.45 5.38 15.67
N GLY A 93 19.23 6.43 15.94
CA GLY A 93 19.79 7.35 14.94
C GLY A 93 19.43 8.80 15.24
N ASN A 94 20.36 9.72 14.93
CA ASN A 94 20.18 11.16 15.19
C ASN A 94 19.71 11.92 13.95
N VAL A 95 20.19 11.54 12.76
CA VAL A 95 19.83 12.19 11.49
C VAL A 95 18.76 11.37 10.75
N GLN A 96 18.93 10.08 10.72
CA GLN A 96 17.97 9.15 10.12
C GLN A 96 17.69 8.03 11.12
N LEU A 97 16.43 7.91 11.52
CA LEU A 97 16.00 6.83 12.39
C LEU A 97 16.05 5.49 11.66
N ASN A 98 16.52 4.47 12.36
CA ASN A 98 16.57 3.09 11.89
C ASN A 98 16.00 2.16 12.96
N LEU A 99 15.11 1.27 12.54
CA LEU A 99 14.59 0.19 13.38
C LEU A 99 15.28 -1.11 12.96
N PHE A 100 16.27 -1.53 13.74
CA PHE A 100 16.99 -2.76 13.44
C PHE A 100 16.10 -4.00 13.63
N ILE A 101 16.25 -4.99 12.76
CA ILE A 101 15.41 -6.21 12.75
C ILE A 101 15.45 -6.95 14.10
N TYR A 102 16.60 -6.96 14.80
CA TYR A 102 16.69 -7.58 16.12
C TYR A 102 15.85 -6.87 17.18
N LYS A 103 15.59 -5.55 17.02
CA LYS A 103 14.74 -4.76 17.89
C LYS A 103 13.24 -5.07 17.71
N LEU A 104 12.84 -5.59 16.57
CA LEU A 104 11.46 -6.05 16.37
C LEU A 104 11.07 -7.16 17.34
N LYS A 105 12.03 -7.91 17.88
CA LYS A 105 11.80 -8.96 18.87
C LYS A 105 11.43 -8.43 20.25
N GLU A 106 11.77 -7.17 20.52
CA GLU A 106 11.47 -6.49 21.79
C GLU A 106 10.06 -5.89 21.84
N LEU A 107 9.35 -5.90 20.69
CA LEU A 107 7.99 -5.37 20.63
C LEU A 107 7.01 -6.30 21.36
N LEU A 108 6.22 -5.73 22.25
CA LEU A 108 5.19 -6.43 23.00
C LEU A 108 3.90 -6.43 22.20
N ILE A 109 3.46 -7.61 21.78
CA ILE A 109 2.24 -7.81 20.99
C ILE A 109 1.16 -8.41 21.89
N PRO A 110 -0.03 -7.76 22.02
CA PRO A 110 -1.11 -8.29 22.83
C PRO A 110 -1.64 -9.62 22.28
N ALA A 111 -1.92 -10.56 23.15
CA ALA A 111 -2.61 -11.80 22.79
C ALA A 111 -4.13 -11.54 22.75
N PHE A 112 -4.72 -11.57 21.57
CA PHE A 112 -6.16 -11.41 21.40
C PHE A 112 -6.86 -12.76 21.18
N SER A 113 -8.14 -12.83 21.57
CA SER A 113 -8.98 -14.00 21.29
C SER A 113 -9.15 -14.21 19.77
N LYS A 114 -9.39 -15.43 19.35
CA LYS A 114 -9.61 -15.76 17.92
C LYS A 114 -10.78 -14.99 17.32
N ASP A 115 -11.87 -14.84 18.06
CA ASP A 115 -13.05 -14.09 17.60
C ASP A 115 -12.72 -12.63 17.35
N PHE A 116 -11.94 -12.01 18.24
CA PHE A 116 -11.51 -10.63 18.03
C PHE A 116 -10.58 -10.50 16.83
N GLN A 117 -9.62 -11.42 16.67
CA GLN A 117 -8.73 -11.44 15.51
C GLN A 117 -9.51 -11.57 14.20
N SER A 118 -10.52 -12.45 14.14
CA SER A 118 -11.37 -12.63 12.97
C SER A 118 -12.16 -11.36 12.63
N LYS A 119 -12.69 -10.66 13.61
CA LYS A 119 -13.39 -9.38 13.40
C LYS A 119 -12.47 -8.32 12.80
N ILE A 120 -11.27 -8.14 13.34
CA ILE A 120 -10.29 -7.18 12.80
C ILE A 120 -9.89 -7.56 11.37
N GLU A 121 -9.59 -8.83 11.12
CA GLU A 121 -9.23 -9.31 9.79
C GLU A 121 -10.33 -9.02 8.76
N THR A 122 -11.59 -9.31 9.10
CA THR A 122 -12.75 -9.04 8.24
C THR A 122 -12.88 -7.54 7.93
N LEU A 123 -12.70 -6.67 8.94
CA LEU A 123 -12.76 -5.23 8.76
C LEU A 123 -11.64 -4.72 7.84
N VAL A 124 -10.41 -5.17 8.03
CA VAL A 124 -9.27 -4.74 7.21
C VAL A 124 -9.44 -5.22 5.77
N LYS A 125 -9.82 -6.48 5.55
CA LYS A 125 -10.10 -7.01 4.21
C LYS A 125 -11.23 -6.26 3.51
N SER A 126 -12.31 -5.92 4.24
CA SER A 126 -13.40 -5.10 3.71
C SER A 126 -12.93 -3.68 3.34
N ALA A 127 -12.07 -3.09 4.15
CA ALA A 127 -11.49 -1.77 3.85
C ALA A 127 -10.64 -1.81 2.57
N HIS A 128 -9.80 -2.85 2.39
CA HIS A 128 -9.02 -3.04 1.17
C HIS A 128 -9.92 -3.20 -0.07
N ALA A 129 -10.96 -4.03 0.02
CA ALA A 129 -11.91 -4.22 -1.09
C ALA A 129 -12.62 -2.90 -1.48
N LYS A 130 -13.02 -2.09 -0.48
CA LYS A 130 -13.61 -0.77 -0.72
C LYS A 130 -12.62 0.21 -1.35
N LEU A 131 -11.37 0.18 -0.93
CA LEU A 131 -10.31 1.02 -1.50
C LEU A 131 -10.06 0.68 -2.97
N GLU A 132 -9.97 -0.61 -3.32
CA GLU A 132 -9.79 -1.04 -4.72
C GLU A 132 -11.03 -0.68 -5.57
N LYS A 133 -12.23 -0.85 -5.03
CA LYS A 133 -13.46 -0.40 -5.71
C LYS A 133 -13.45 1.11 -5.93
N SER A 134 -13.01 1.89 -4.94
CA SER A 134 -12.87 3.35 -5.06
C SER A 134 -11.92 3.73 -6.19
N LYS A 135 -10.74 3.12 -6.26
CA LYS A 135 -9.77 3.36 -7.35
C LYS A 135 -10.38 3.05 -8.72
N SER A 136 -11.08 1.92 -8.84
CA SER A 136 -11.75 1.53 -10.08
C SER A 136 -12.83 2.54 -10.49
N LEU A 137 -13.61 3.05 -9.55
CA LEU A 137 -14.64 4.06 -9.82
C LEU A 137 -14.03 5.40 -10.26
N TYR A 138 -12.93 5.84 -9.65
CA TYR A 138 -12.22 7.04 -10.10
C TYR A 138 -11.67 6.87 -11.51
N ALA A 139 -11.06 5.73 -11.84
CA ALA A 139 -10.58 5.45 -13.20
C ALA A 139 -11.74 5.42 -14.21
N GLN A 140 -12.90 4.87 -13.84
CA GLN A 140 -14.09 4.90 -14.71
C GLN A 140 -14.59 6.33 -14.92
N ALA A 141 -14.64 7.16 -13.89
CA ALA A 141 -15.06 8.55 -13.98
C ALA A 141 -14.10 9.36 -14.86
N GLU A 142 -12.80 9.16 -14.72
CA GLU A 142 -11.79 9.79 -15.56
C GLU A 142 -11.93 9.37 -17.03
N ASN A 143 -12.07 8.07 -17.31
CA ASN A 143 -12.28 7.56 -18.65
C ASN A 143 -13.58 8.09 -19.28
N LEU A 144 -14.67 8.19 -18.52
CA LEU A 144 -15.92 8.75 -18.99
C LEU A 144 -15.76 10.22 -19.38
N LEU A 145 -15.10 11.02 -18.53
CA LEU A 145 -14.80 12.42 -18.80
C LEU A 145 -13.93 12.58 -20.05
N LEU A 146 -12.86 11.78 -20.17
CA LEU A 146 -11.96 11.82 -21.34
C LEU A 146 -12.70 11.43 -22.62
N CYS A 147 -13.62 10.46 -22.53
CA CYS A 147 -14.46 10.07 -23.67
C CYS A 147 -15.37 11.22 -24.14
N GLU A 148 -16.06 11.90 -23.22
CA GLU A 148 -16.90 13.06 -23.53
C GLU A 148 -16.11 14.23 -24.12
N LEU A 149 -14.87 14.43 -23.66
CA LEU A 149 -13.98 15.46 -24.20
C LEU A 149 -13.36 15.07 -25.56
N GLY A 150 -13.64 13.85 -26.07
CA GLY A 150 -13.04 13.34 -27.30
C GLY A 150 -11.55 12.96 -27.18
N MET A 151 -11.08 12.74 -25.95
CA MET A 151 -9.67 12.46 -25.61
C MET A 151 -9.44 10.97 -25.25
N SER A 152 -10.31 10.09 -25.71
CA SER A 152 -10.16 8.64 -25.48
C SER A 152 -9.13 8.05 -26.43
N GLY A 153 -7.97 7.67 -25.90
CA GLY A 153 -6.92 6.99 -26.67
C GLY A 153 -5.54 7.20 -26.04
N GLU A 154 -4.67 6.21 -26.16
CA GLU A 154 -3.33 6.13 -25.54
C GLU A 154 -2.31 7.21 -26.03
N ASN A 155 -2.72 8.20 -26.80
CA ASN A 155 -1.84 9.22 -27.36
C ASN A 155 -2.23 10.62 -26.91
N LEU A 156 -1.66 11.05 -25.81
CA LEU A 156 -1.58 12.47 -25.41
C LEU A 156 -0.89 13.37 -26.47
N SER A 157 -0.36 12.81 -27.54
CA SER A 157 0.33 13.54 -28.62
C SER A 157 -0.58 13.94 -29.80
N GLU A 158 -1.82 13.46 -29.88
CA GLU A 158 -2.77 13.87 -30.94
C GLU A 158 -3.91 14.74 -30.38
N PHE A 159 -3.57 15.94 -29.95
CA PHE A 159 -4.54 16.97 -29.52
C PHE A 159 -5.44 17.52 -30.65
N SER A 160 -5.61 16.85 -31.78
CA SER A 160 -6.21 17.45 -32.94
C SER A 160 -7.43 16.77 -33.58
N LYS A 161 -8.00 15.72 -32.98
CA LYS A 161 -9.23 15.13 -33.53
C LYS A 161 -10.26 14.87 -32.44
N PRO A 162 -11.38 15.60 -32.42
CA PRO A 162 -12.51 15.27 -31.55
C PRO A 162 -13.14 13.93 -31.99
N CYS A 163 -13.23 12.95 -31.10
CA CYS A 163 -14.13 11.83 -31.28
C CYS A 163 -15.55 12.40 -31.29
N GLY A 164 -16.27 12.22 -32.41
CA GLY A 164 -17.58 12.79 -32.66
C GLY A 164 -18.55 12.48 -31.52
N GLY A 165 -19.02 13.50 -30.89
CA GLY A 165 -20.00 13.36 -29.83
C GLY A 165 -20.30 14.70 -29.20
N ALA A 166 -20.70 15.01 -28.24
CA ALA A 166 -21.34 16.03 -27.50
C ALA A 166 -20.78 17.44 -27.72
N ASN A 167 -21.70 18.41 -27.79
CA ASN A 167 -21.41 19.84 -27.75
C ASN A 167 -20.85 20.22 -26.37
N VAL A 168 -19.55 20.02 -26.17
CA VAL A 168 -18.86 20.47 -24.97
C VAL A 168 -18.50 21.93 -25.14
N SER A 169 -19.14 22.83 -24.40
CA SER A 169 -18.79 24.25 -24.35
C SER A 169 -17.67 24.45 -23.32
N ILE A 170 -16.53 25.01 -23.77
CA ILE A 170 -15.44 25.37 -22.87
C ILE A 170 -15.82 26.67 -22.15
N LYS A 171 -15.94 26.64 -20.84
CA LYS A 171 -16.11 27.80 -19.97
C LYS A 171 -14.84 28.09 -19.20
N ARG A 172 -14.56 29.36 -18.91
CA ARG A 172 -13.46 29.71 -18.01
C ARG A 172 -13.82 29.30 -16.58
N PHE A 173 -12.82 28.99 -15.78
CA PHE A 173 -13.01 28.62 -14.36
C PHE A 173 -13.83 29.67 -13.60
N SER A 174 -13.57 30.98 -13.89
CA SER A 174 -14.32 32.11 -13.33
C SER A 174 -15.81 32.13 -13.66
N ASP A 175 -16.23 31.44 -14.73
CA ASP A 175 -17.63 31.43 -15.16
C ASP A 175 -18.44 30.28 -14.51
N VAL A 176 -17.74 29.38 -13.82
CA VAL A 176 -18.33 28.19 -13.19
C VAL A 176 -18.40 28.35 -11.66
N PHE A 177 -17.56 29.17 -11.07
CA PHE A 177 -17.52 29.43 -9.63
C PHE A 177 -17.88 30.87 -9.33
N GLN A 178 -18.98 31.09 -8.61
CA GLN A 178 -19.27 32.37 -7.95
C GLN A 178 -18.43 32.41 -6.66
N SER A 179 -17.69 33.50 -6.48
CA SER A 179 -16.96 33.87 -5.27
C SER A 179 -17.89 34.13 -4.09
#